data_00914944706ddc09a139001548c2fa68
#
_entry.id   00914944706ddc09a139001548c2fa68
#
_cell.length_a   1.000
_cell.length_b   1.000
_cell.length_c   1.000
_cell.angle_alpha   90.00
_cell.angle_beta   90.00
_cell.angle_gamma   90.00
#
_symmetry.space_group_name_H-M   'P 1'
#
loop_
_entity.id
_entity.type
_entity.pdbx_description
1 polymer ?
#
loop_
_entity_poly.entity_id
_entity_poly.type
_entity_poly.pdbx_seq_one_letter_code
_entity_poly.pdbx_strand_id
1 'polypeptide(L)'
;MSGLTSLVQAGGVLEKKIETVANNLANASTVGFKEDQPSFREVLSTVQRVVPQSADENFLSHEYLDQYVGMDKSAVMVDEIGKNFTTGRFRDTGNELDLALENEGFFSISTPQGERFTRAGNFKLDSQGRMVTQDGFPLLGKKGPIQIKGNGPIQVDENGQVAVEGTVLDQLKTVRFRNQDQLQKLGNHFYAPIRSDDVPIPSREILVRQGILEQSNVNTVLEMSR
;
A
#
# COMPACT_ATOMS: atom_id res chain seq x y z
N MET A 1 9.02 -37.78 7.96
CA MET A 1 7.88 -36.82 7.90
C MET A 1 8.27 -35.38 7.60
N SER A 2 9.57 -35.05 7.58
CA SER A 2 10.08 -33.68 7.34
C SER A 2 9.88 -33.14 5.92
N GLY A 3 9.92 -33.99 4.89
CA GLY A 3 9.75 -33.55 3.50
C GLY A 3 8.34 -33.06 3.16
N LEU A 4 7.31 -33.63 3.77
CA LEU A 4 5.92 -33.23 3.57
C LEU A 4 5.63 -31.84 4.13
N THR A 5 6.17 -31.49 5.28
CA THR A 5 6.00 -30.15 5.88
C THR A 5 6.68 -29.06 5.05
N SER A 6 7.88 -29.31 4.52
CA SER A 6 8.57 -28.37 3.64
C SER A 6 7.84 -28.17 2.30
N LEU A 7 7.26 -29.23 1.74
CA LEU A 7 6.44 -29.16 0.52
C LEU A 7 5.14 -28.35 0.75
N VAL A 8 4.47 -28.56 1.87
CA VAL A 8 3.26 -27.79 2.23
C VAL A 8 3.58 -26.31 2.43
N GLN A 9 4.70 -25.98 3.08
CA GLN A 9 5.15 -24.60 3.26
C GLN A 9 5.52 -23.95 1.92
N ALA A 10 6.26 -24.65 1.07
CA ALA A 10 6.59 -24.15 -0.28
C ALA A 10 5.32 -23.92 -1.11
N GLY A 11 4.33 -24.82 -0.99
CA GLY A 11 3.01 -24.63 -1.62
C GLY A 11 2.32 -23.35 -1.18
N GLY A 12 2.28 -23.08 0.13
CA GLY A 12 1.67 -21.85 0.68
C GLY A 12 2.40 -20.57 0.24
N VAL A 13 3.72 -20.61 0.11
CA VAL A 13 4.51 -19.49 -0.42
C VAL A 13 4.17 -19.20 -1.88
N LEU A 14 4.09 -20.26 -2.70
CA LEU A 14 3.70 -20.15 -4.11
C LEU A 14 2.27 -19.64 -4.27
N GLU A 15 1.33 -20.15 -3.50
CA GLU A 15 -0.06 -19.69 -3.48
C GLU A 15 -0.13 -18.20 -3.18
N LYS A 16 0.58 -17.73 -2.14
CA LYS A 16 0.61 -16.32 -1.78
C LYS A 16 1.25 -15.44 -2.86
N LYS A 17 2.30 -15.95 -3.51
CA LYS A 17 2.92 -15.27 -4.65
C LYS A 17 1.95 -15.12 -5.81
N ILE A 18 1.27 -16.20 -6.18
CA ILE A 18 0.26 -16.19 -7.26
C ILE A 18 -0.89 -15.23 -6.93
N GLU A 19 -1.39 -15.27 -5.69
CA GLU A 19 -2.44 -14.35 -5.23
C GLU A 19 -2.00 -12.88 -5.37
N THR A 20 -0.77 -12.56 -4.97
CA THR A 20 -0.24 -11.20 -5.07
C THR A 20 -0.08 -10.76 -6.52
N VAL A 21 0.48 -11.61 -7.38
CA VAL A 21 0.63 -11.33 -8.83
C VAL A 21 -0.74 -11.15 -9.48
N ALA A 22 -1.70 -12.01 -9.17
CA ALA A 22 -3.07 -11.91 -9.69
C ALA A 22 -3.75 -10.61 -9.24
N ASN A 23 -3.57 -10.21 -7.97
CA ASN A 23 -4.09 -8.95 -7.45
C ASN A 23 -3.45 -7.75 -8.15
N ASN A 24 -2.12 -7.74 -8.30
CA ASN A 24 -1.41 -6.68 -9.03
C ASN A 24 -1.89 -6.57 -10.47
N LEU A 25 -2.00 -7.70 -11.17
CA LEU A 25 -2.44 -7.73 -12.56
C LEU A 25 -3.88 -7.23 -12.72
N ALA A 26 -4.80 -7.67 -11.86
CA ALA A 26 -6.19 -7.20 -11.84
C ALA A 26 -6.30 -5.69 -11.63
N ASN A 27 -5.36 -5.10 -10.89
CA ASN A 27 -5.32 -3.67 -10.56
C ASN A 27 -4.32 -2.86 -11.40
N ALA A 28 -3.73 -3.44 -12.44
CA ALA A 28 -2.77 -2.74 -13.30
C ALA A 28 -3.37 -1.50 -14.01
N SER A 29 -4.70 -1.46 -14.20
CA SER A 29 -5.42 -0.32 -14.78
C SER A 29 -6.13 0.55 -13.72
N THR A 30 -6.03 0.21 -12.44
CA THR A 30 -6.69 0.95 -11.36
C THR A 30 -5.93 2.22 -11.03
N VAL A 31 -6.63 3.36 -11.00
CA VAL A 31 -6.05 4.68 -10.71
C VAL A 31 -5.49 4.70 -9.29
N GLY A 32 -4.25 5.16 -9.14
CA GLY A 32 -3.58 5.31 -7.85
C GLY A 32 -3.27 4.00 -7.12
N PHE A 33 -3.40 2.85 -7.79
CA PHE A 33 -3.02 1.56 -7.20
C PHE A 33 -1.51 1.46 -7.04
N LYS A 34 -1.09 0.89 -5.93
CA LYS A 34 0.31 0.60 -5.61
C LYS A 34 0.55 -0.89 -5.55
N GLU A 35 1.60 -1.32 -6.24
CA GLU A 35 2.03 -2.71 -6.36
C GLU A 35 2.26 -3.32 -4.97
N ASP A 36 1.69 -4.50 -4.74
CA ASP A 36 2.00 -5.32 -3.58
C ASP A 36 3.22 -6.20 -3.90
N GLN A 37 4.24 -6.14 -3.05
CA GLN A 37 5.49 -6.92 -3.20
C GLN A 37 5.63 -7.89 -2.03
N PRO A 38 5.50 -9.21 -2.27
CA PRO A 38 5.71 -10.18 -1.22
C PRO A 38 7.20 -10.26 -0.85
N SER A 39 7.49 -10.10 0.43
CA SER A 39 8.81 -10.34 1.01
C SER A 39 8.88 -11.75 1.59
N PHE A 40 9.90 -12.49 1.21
CA PHE A 40 10.13 -13.85 1.71
C PHE A 40 11.36 -13.84 2.60
N ARG A 41 11.23 -14.43 3.78
CA ARG A 41 12.35 -14.63 4.70
C ARG A 41 12.58 -16.13 4.89
N GLU A 42 13.82 -16.52 4.72
CA GLU A 42 14.25 -17.84 5.16
C GLU A 42 14.38 -17.83 6.68
N VAL A 43 13.57 -18.63 7.35
CA VAL A 43 13.69 -18.85 8.79
C VAL A 43 14.47 -20.14 8.98
N LEU A 44 15.75 -19.99 9.30
CA LEU A 44 16.56 -21.09 9.78
C LEU A 44 16.06 -21.41 11.20
N SER A 45 15.39 -22.54 11.39
CA SER A 45 15.14 -23.03 12.73
C SER A 45 16.49 -23.48 13.31
N THR A 46 17.20 -22.52 13.92
CA THR A 46 18.34 -22.84 14.75
C THR A 46 17.79 -23.67 15.93
N VAL A 47 17.85 -24.97 15.83
CA VAL A 47 17.79 -25.81 17.05
C VAL A 47 18.97 -25.32 17.86
N GLN A 48 18.68 -24.50 18.86
CA GLN A 48 19.67 -24.04 19.81
C GLN A 48 20.26 -25.34 20.42
N ARG A 49 21.47 -25.71 19.97
CA ARG A 49 22.21 -26.80 20.52
C ARG A 49 22.38 -26.49 22.01
N VAL A 50 21.51 -27.04 22.82
CA VAL A 50 21.80 -27.21 24.23
C VAL A 50 22.88 -28.30 24.28
N VAL A 51 24.13 -27.91 24.05
CA VAL A 51 25.28 -28.74 24.39
C VAL A 51 25.39 -28.58 25.90
N PRO A 52 25.13 -29.63 26.70
CA PRO A 52 25.35 -29.56 28.13
C PRO A 52 26.83 -29.22 28.37
N GLN A 53 27.11 -28.22 29.21
CA GLN A 53 28.46 -27.79 29.54
C GLN A 53 29.31 -28.88 30.23
N SER A 54 28.78 -30.09 30.42
CA SER A 54 29.40 -31.26 31.03
C SER A 54 29.41 -32.48 30.11
N ALA A 55 29.47 -32.29 28.80
CA ALA A 55 29.55 -33.39 27.85
C ALA A 55 30.97 -33.98 27.85
N ASP A 56 31.14 -35.19 28.41
CA ASP A 56 32.35 -35.99 28.27
C ASP A 56 32.62 -36.29 26.78
N GLU A 57 33.88 -36.53 26.41
CA GLU A 57 34.37 -36.77 25.07
C GLU A 57 33.63 -37.88 24.28
N ASN A 58 32.91 -38.77 24.99
CA ASN A 58 32.08 -39.82 24.40
C ASN A 58 30.71 -39.34 23.87
N PHE A 59 30.32 -38.07 24.08
CA PHE A 59 29.06 -37.50 23.60
C PHE A 59 29.06 -37.23 22.07
N LEU A 60 30.23 -37.31 21.45
CA LEU A 60 30.41 -37.12 19.99
C LEU A 60 30.41 -38.46 19.23
N SER A 61 29.70 -39.48 19.72
CA SER A 61 29.56 -40.73 18.96
C SER A 61 28.78 -40.47 17.66
N HIS A 62 29.20 -41.10 16.55
CA HIS A 62 28.61 -41.01 15.21
C HIS A 62 27.09 -41.25 15.25
N GLU A 63 26.63 -42.10 16.15
CA GLU A 63 25.22 -42.43 16.31
C GLU A 63 24.37 -41.27 16.86
N TYR A 64 24.97 -40.36 17.63
CA TYR A 64 24.32 -39.16 18.12
C TYR A 64 24.29 -38.04 17.06
N LEU A 65 25.33 -37.96 16.25
CA LEU A 65 25.41 -36.98 15.14
C LEU A 65 24.42 -37.33 14.03
N ASP A 66 24.22 -38.61 13.71
CA ASP A 66 23.26 -39.04 12.67
C ASP A 66 21.80 -38.73 13.04
N GLN A 67 21.48 -38.67 14.34
CA GLN A 67 20.15 -38.31 14.80
C GLN A 67 19.84 -36.80 14.61
N TYR A 68 20.87 -35.96 14.49
CA TYR A 68 20.76 -34.50 14.31
C TYR A 68 21.17 -34.03 12.92
N VAL A 69 21.85 -34.87 12.14
CA VAL A 69 22.15 -34.63 10.73
C VAL A 69 20.87 -34.72 9.90
N GLY A 70 20.34 -33.61 9.50
CA GLY A 70 19.06 -33.50 8.74
C GLY A 70 18.00 -32.67 9.46
N MET A 71 18.30 -32.06 10.59
CA MET A 71 17.42 -31.14 11.28
C MET A 71 17.59 -29.67 10.90
N ASP A 72 18.39 -29.36 9.89
CA ASP A 72 18.43 -28.04 9.28
C ASP A 72 17.12 -27.84 8.50
N LYS A 73 16.07 -27.50 9.22
CA LYS A 73 14.80 -27.11 8.63
C LYS A 73 14.88 -25.64 8.32
N SER A 74 15.29 -25.29 7.13
CA SER A 74 15.01 -23.96 6.60
C SER A 74 13.54 -23.95 6.18
N ALA A 75 12.77 -23.08 6.79
CA ALA A 75 11.40 -22.79 6.38
C ALA A 75 11.39 -21.43 5.69
N VAL A 76 10.92 -21.38 4.47
CA VAL A 76 10.63 -20.11 3.82
C VAL A 76 9.24 -19.67 4.28
N MET A 77 9.17 -18.53 4.96
CA MET A 77 7.92 -17.93 5.38
C MET A 77 7.69 -16.64 4.61
N VAL A 78 6.43 -16.34 4.30
CA VAL A 78 6.04 -15.01 3.86
C VAL A 78 6.15 -14.10 5.08
N ASP A 79 7.09 -13.17 5.05
CA ASP A 79 7.33 -12.28 6.19
C ASP A 79 6.29 -11.15 6.20
N GLU A 80 6.19 -10.41 5.13
CA GLU A 80 5.25 -9.30 4.98
C GLU A 80 4.98 -9.03 3.50
N ILE A 81 3.78 -8.56 3.20
CA ILE A 81 3.49 -8.00 1.88
C ILE A 81 3.83 -6.52 1.94
N GLY A 82 5.03 -6.19 1.49
CA GLY A 82 5.45 -4.82 1.28
C GLY A 82 4.60 -4.14 0.20
N LYS A 83 4.61 -2.83 0.20
CA LYS A 83 3.90 -2.02 -0.80
C LYS A 83 4.90 -1.12 -1.50
N ASN A 84 4.87 -1.12 -2.80
CA ASN A 84 5.72 -0.25 -3.59
C ASN A 84 5.01 1.09 -3.81
N PHE A 85 5.37 2.12 -3.07
CA PHE A 85 4.77 3.46 -3.17
C PHE A 85 5.40 4.35 -4.24
N THR A 86 6.30 3.83 -5.08
CA THR A 86 6.84 4.61 -6.21
C THR A 86 5.72 5.19 -7.06
N THR A 87 5.92 6.40 -7.56
CA THR A 87 4.94 7.09 -8.38
C THR A 87 4.69 6.33 -9.69
N GLY A 88 3.43 6.13 -10.03
CA GLY A 88 3.01 5.55 -11.31
C GLY A 88 3.13 6.55 -12.47
N ARG A 89 2.73 6.14 -13.66
CA ARG A 89 2.71 7.04 -14.82
C ARG A 89 1.55 8.01 -14.70
N PHE A 90 1.76 9.25 -15.10
CA PHE A 90 0.70 10.23 -15.20
C PHE A 90 0.01 10.14 -16.57
N ARG A 91 -1.32 10.23 -16.55
CA ARG A 91 -2.17 10.28 -17.74
C ARG A 91 -2.98 11.56 -17.70
N ASP A 92 -2.84 12.38 -18.74
CA ASP A 92 -3.65 13.54 -18.96
C ASP A 92 -5.09 13.13 -19.34
N THR A 93 -6.07 13.67 -18.65
CA THR A 93 -7.50 13.37 -18.87
C THR A 93 -8.30 14.61 -19.24
N GLY A 94 -7.80 15.81 -18.92
CA GLY A 94 -8.50 17.07 -19.13
C GLY A 94 -9.77 17.24 -18.27
N ASN A 95 -10.08 16.30 -17.37
CA ASN A 95 -11.26 16.40 -16.50
C ASN A 95 -10.93 17.23 -15.25
N GLU A 96 -11.72 18.25 -14.95
CA GLU A 96 -11.51 19.18 -13.84
C GLU A 96 -11.50 18.49 -12.46
N LEU A 97 -12.15 17.32 -12.31
CA LEU A 97 -12.25 16.55 -11.07
C LEU A 97 -11.16 15.48 -10.94
N ASP A 98 -10.34 15.29 -11.97
CA ASP A 98 -9.23 14.38 -11.93
C ASP A 98 -7.99 15.10 -11.39
N LEU A 99 -7.47 14.59 -10.28
CA LEU A 99 -6.36 15.17 -9.55
C LEU A 99 -5.24 14.15 -9.37
N ALA A 100 -3.99 14.59 -9.48
CA ALA A 100 -2.84 13.76 -9.16
C ALA A 100 -1.92 14.48 -8.17
N LEU A 101 -1.22 13.72 -7.35
CA LEU A 101 -0.15 14.23 -6.48
C LEU A 101 1.19 13.96 -7.15
N GLU A 102 1.96 15.02 -7.39
CA GLU A 102 3.26 14.90 -8.07
C GLU A 102 4.31 14.23 -7.19
N ASN A 103 4.26 14.54 -5.90
CA ASN A 103 5.18 14.01 -4.89
C ASN A 103 4.54 12.89 -4.06
N GLU A 104 5.32 12.30 -3.17
CA GLU A 104 4.82 11.33 -2.20
C GLU A 104 3.76 11.96 -1.29
N GLY A 105 2.65 11.26 -1.13
CA GLY A 105 1.55 11.72 -0.29
C GLY A 105 0.24 11.04 -0.62
N PHE A 106 -0.80 11.46 0.07
CA PHE A 106 -2.13 10.89 -0.05
C PHE A 106 -3.20 11.97 0.08
N PHE A 107 -4.29 11.80 -0.61
CA PHE A 107 -5.53 12.51 -0.33
C PHE A 107 -6.20 11.94 0.91
N SER A 108 -6.77 12.79 1.74
CA SER A 108 -7.57 12.39 2.90
C SER A 108 -9.04 12.29 2.52
N ILE A 109 -9.68 11.19 2.87
CA ILE A 109 -11.12 10.96 2.64
C ILE A 109 -11.83 10.63 3.96
N SER A 110 -13.10 10.97 4.03
CA SER A 110 -13.96 10.63 5.17
C SER A 110 -14.74 9.37 4.88
N THR A 111 -14.55 8.34 5.73
CA THR A 111 -15.31 7.10 5.66
C THR A 111 -16.08 6.86 6.96
N PRO A 112 -17.11 5.97 6.97
CA PRO A 112 -17.81 5.62 8.20
C PRO A 112 -16.91 5.07 9.32
N GLN A 113 -15.76 4.50 8.95
CA GLN A 113 -14.77 3.96 9.89
C GLN A 113 -13.69 4.99 10.27
N GLY A 114 -13.87 6.26 9.90
CA GLY A 114 -12.93 7.35 10.16
C GLY A 114 -12.17 7.80 8.91
N GLU A 115 -11.13 8.59 9.13
CA GLU A 115 -10.30 9.12 8.04
C GLU A 115 -9.49 8.00 7.40
N ARG A 116 -9.46 7.99 6.06
CA ARG A 116 -8.68 7.06 5.23
C ARG A 116 -7.90 7.86 4.19
N PHE A 117 -6.93 7.21 3.57
CA PHE A 117 -5.98 7.85 2.67
C PHE A 117 -6.00 7.15 1.32
N THR A 118 -5.84 7.91 0.24
CA THR A 118 -5.85 7.36 -1.12
C THR A 118 -4.90 8.11 -2.05
N ARG A 119 -4.40 7.41 -3.06
CA ARG A 119 -3.69 7.99 -4.23
C ARG A 119 -4.61 8.12 -5.44
N ALA A 120 -5.80 7.51 -5.37
CA ALA A 120 -6.77 7.61 -6.44
C ALA A 120 -7.35 9.03 -6.50
N GLY A 121 -7.15 9.71 -7.61
CA GLY A 121 -7.57 11.10 -7.82
C GLY A 121 -8.76 11.27 -8.74
N ASN A 122 -9.42 10.20 -9.16
CA ASN A 122 -10.61 10.24 -10.01
C ASN A 122 -11.87 10.53 -9.19
N PHE A 123 -12.05 11.79 -8.82
CA PHE A 123 -13.20 12.23 -8.03
C PHE A 123 -14.43 12.51 -8.90
N LYS A 124 -15.58 12.60 -8.25
CA LYS A 124 -16.84 13.03 -8.84
C LYS A 124 -17.61 13.95 -7.88
N LEU A 125 -18.62 14.64 -8.37
CA LEU A 125 -19.55 15.38 -7.52
C LEU A 125 -20.75 14.49 -7.17
N ASP A 126 -21.15 14.53 -5.92
CA ASP A 126 -22.41 13.93 -5.48
C ASP A 126 -23.58 14.90 -5.68
N SER A 127 -24.81 14.45 -5.34
CA SER A 127 -26.03 15.27 -5.45
C SER A 127 -26.05 16.51 -4.56
N GLN A 128 -25.13 16.59 -3.59
CA GLN A 128 -24.99 17.74 -2.69
C GLN A 128 -23.83 18.67 -3.09
N GLY A 129 -23.20 18.40 -4.25
CA GLY A 129 -22.05 19.15 -4.73
C GLY A 129 -20.76 18.87 -3.96
N ARG A 130 -20.66 17.76 -3.23
CA ARG A 130 -19.41 17.38 -2.55
C ARG A 130 -18.52 16.59 -3.50
N MET A 131 -17.22 16.87 -3.44
CA MET A 131 -16.23 16.01 -4.10
C MET A 131 -16.13 14.69 -3.37
N VAL A 132 -16.38 13.59 -4.09
CA VAL A 132 -16.38 12.24 -3.51
C VAL A 132 -15.56 11.29 -4.39
N THR A 133 -15.06 10.20 -3.79
CA THR A 133 -14.45 9.09 -4.51
C THR A 133 -15.50 8.35 -5.36
N GLN A 134 -15.05 7.40 -6.20
CA GLN A 134 -15.98 6.57 -6.97
C GLN A 134 -16.93 5.77 -6.08
N ASP A 135 -16.51 5.43 -4.86
CA ASP A 135 -17.29 4.72 -3.85
C ASP A 135 -18.23 5.66 -3.05
N GLY A 136 -18.18 6.97 -3.30
CA GLY A 136 -19.04 7.96 -2.65
C GLY A 136 -18.50 8.53 -1.34
N PHE A 137 -17.23 8.29 -0.99
CA PHE A 137 -16.63 8.86 0.22
C PHE A 137 -16.13 10.29 -0.03
N PRO A 138 -16.50 11.26 0.85
CA PRO A 138 -16.11 12.65 0.68
C PRO A 138 -14.60 12.88 0.78
N LEU A 139 -14.07 13.66 -0.16
CA LEU A 139 -12.71 14.19 -0.12
C LEU A 139 -12.64 15.30 0.94
N LEU A 140 -11.61 15.22 1.78
CA LEU A 140 -11.40 16.18 2.86
C LEU A 140 -10.53 17.36 2.41
N GLY A 141 -10.99 18.54 2.75
CA GLY A 141 -10.21 19.75 2.80
C GLY A 141 -9.81 20.10 4.23
N LYS A 142 -9.20 21.26 4.43
CA LYS A 142 -8.82 21.76 5.75
C LYS A 142 -9.99 22.09 6.66
N LYS A 143 -11.12 22.51 6.08
CA LYS A 143 -12.34 22.87 6.81
C LYS A 143 -13.33 21.71 6.98
N GLY A 144 -13.07 20.57 6.32
CA GLY A 144 -13.95 19.39 6.29
C GLY A 144 -14.17 18.87 4.88
N PRO A 145 -15.28 18.17 4.60
CA PRO A 145 -15.60 17.71 3.25
C PRO A 145 -15.68 18.87 2.25
N ILE A 146 -14.99 18.73 1.12
CA ILE A 146 -14.98 19.77 0.09
C ILE A 146 -16.35 19.82 -0.59
N GLN A 147 -16.99 20.95 -0.51
CA GLN A 147 -18.28 21.23 -1.14
C GLN A 147 -18.11 22.32 -2.19
N ILE A 148 -18.43 21.98 -3.42
CA ILE A 148 -18.46 22.90 -4.55
C ILE A 148 -19.79 23.66 -4.53
N LYS A 149 -19.70 24.96 -4.42
CA LYS A 149 -20.84 25.87 -4.48
C LYS A 149 -20.70 26.74 -5.72
N GLY A 150 -21.65 26.63 -6.63
CA GLY A 150 -21.62 27.34 -7.93
C GLY A 150 -21.63 26.38 -9.10
N ASN A 151 -21.84 26.92 -10.29
CA ASN A 151 -21.92 26.15 -11.55
C ASN A 151 -20.75 26.46 -12.50
N GLY A 152 -19.75 27.20 -12.03
CA GLY A 152 -18.59 27.55 -12.82
C GLY A 152 -17.52 26.47 -12.85
N PRO A 153 -16.47 26.66 -13.66
CA PRO A 153 -15.34 25.73 -13.75
C PRO A 153 -14.62 25.60 -12.40
N ILE A 154 -14.31 24.38 -12.06
CA ILE A 154 -13.56 24.05 -10.83
C ILE A 154 -12.08 24.18 -11.15
N GLN A 155 -11.37 24.96 -10.37
CA GLN A 155 -9.94 25.15 -10.50
C GLN A 155 -9.24 24.67 -9.23
N VAL A 156 -8.20 23.86 -9.42
CA VAL A 156 -7.35 23.40 -8.31
C VAL A 156 -5.93 23.81 -8.63
N ASP A 157 -5.34 24.63 -7.76
CA ASP A 157 -3.96 25.07 -7.93
C ASP A 157 -2.96 24.03 -7.44
N GLU A 158 -1.67 24.25 -7.69
CA GLU A 158 -0.58 23.36 -7.29
C GLU A 158 -0.50 23.18 -5.77
N ASN A 159 -0.99 24.12 -4.99
CA ASN A 159 -1.03 24.03 -3.52
C ASN A 159 -2.29 23.30 -3.02
N GLY A 160 -3.12 22.81 -3.92
CA GLY A 160 -4.37 22.12 -3.61
C GLY A 160 -5.50 23.07 -3.16
N GLN A 161 -5.45 24.38 -3.49
CA GLN A 161 -6.57 25.29 -3.24
C GLN A 161 -7.64 25.02 -4.29
N VAL A 162 -8.85 24.78 -3.83
CA VAL A 162 -10.02 24.54 -4.68
C VAL A 162 -10.79 25.86 -4.80
N ALA A 163 -10.93 26.37 -6.01
CA ALA A 163 -11.65 27.59 -6.33
C ALA A 163 -12.73 27.32 -7.38
N VAL A 164 -13.82 28.08 -7.31
CA VAL A 164 -14.88 28.13 -8.31
C VAL A 164 -15.17 29.59 -8.63
N GLU A 165 -15.18 29.93 -9.91
CA GLU A 165 -15.39 31.33 -10.38
C GLU A 165 -14.44 32.33 -9.69
N GLY A 166 -13.18 31.90 -9.45
CA GLY A 166 -12.17 32.74 -8.81
C GLY A 166 -12.30 32.88 -7.28
N THR A 167 -13.32 32.28 -6.67
CA THR A 167 -13.50 32.26 -5.21
C THR A 167 -12.91 30.99 -4.63
N VAL A 168 -11.91 31.11 -3.75
CA VAL A 168 -11.31 29.98 -3.02
C VAL A 168 -12.30 29.45 -1.98
N LEU A 169 -12.71 28.20 -2.12
CA LEU A 169 -13.64 27.54 -1.22
C LEU A 169 -12.91 26.89 -0.04
N ASP A 170 -11.94 26.05 -0.33
CA ASP A 170 -11.15 25.32 0.66
C ASP A 170 -9.79 24.90 0.06
N GLN A 171 -8.99 24.23 0.84
CA GLN A 171 -7.73 23.61 0.42
C GLN A 171 -7.75 22.11 0.70
N LEU A 172 -7.34 21.31 -0.26
CA LEU A 172 -7.20 19.86 -0.13
C LEU A 172 -6.37 19.49 1.10
N LYS A 173 -6.84 18.51 1.85
CA LYS A 173 -6.07 17.90 2.94
C LYS A 173 -5.20 16.81 2.38
N THR A 174 -3.95 17.15 2.09
CA THR A 174 -2.93 16.20 1.65
C THR A 174 -2.00 15.87 2.81
N VAL A 175 -1.60 14.60 2.92
CA VAL A 175 -0.78 14.11 4.01
C VAL A 175 0.34 13.22 3.49
N ARG A 176 1.42 13.12 4.26
CA ARG A 176 2.47 12.12 4.07
C ARG A 176 2.66 11.32 5.35
N PHE A 177 3.25 10.15 5.24
CA PHE A 177 3.64 9.31 6.38
C PHE A 177 5.16 9.19 6.42
N ARG A 178 5.71 9.13 7.63
CA ARG A 178 7.16 8.92 7.80
C ARG A 178 7.57 7.53 7.35
N ASN A 179 6.73 6.56 7.63
CA ASN A 179 6.94 5.17 7.28
C ASN A 179 5.71 4.65 6.52
N GLN A 180 5.82 4.60 5.20
CA GLN A 180 4.72 4.16 4.33
C GLN A 180 4.48 2.64 4.46
N ASP A 181 5.48 1.86 4.89
CA ASP A 181 5.35 0.42 5.10
C ASP A 181 4.35 0.10 6.22
N GLN A 182 4.16 1.01 7.17
CA GLN A 182 3.18 0.88 8.25
C GLN A 182 1.75 1.27 7.84
N LEU A 183 1.48 1.43 6.56
CA LEU A 183 0.13 1.63 6.05
C LEU A 183 -0.50 0.29 5.71
N GLN A 184 -1.67 0.03 6.29
CA GLN A 184 -2.51 -1.10 5.89
C GLN A 184 -3.35 -0.69 4.67
N LYS A 185 -3.36 -1.53 3.64
CA LYS A 185 -4.23 -1.39 2.49
C LYS A 185 -5.63 -1.91 2.84
N LEU A 186 -6.63 -1.11 2.60
CA LEU A 186 -8.05 -1.44 2.81
C LEU A 186 -8.75 -1.45 1.46
N GLY A 187 -8.99 -2.64 0.94
CA GLY A 187 -9.45 -2.80 -0.44
C GLY A 187 -8.36 -2.42 -1.45
N ASN A 188 -8.77 -1.89 -2.61
CA ASN A 188 -7.85 -1.71 -3.74
C ASN A 188 -7.06 -0.39 -3.71
N HIS A 189 -7.57 0.65 -3.06
CA HIS A 189 -7.01 2.00 -3.19
C HIS A 189 -7.09 2.87 -1.92
N PHE A 190 -7.52 2.30 -0.79
CA PHE A 190 -7.54 3.01 0.50
C PHE A 190 -6.46 2.50 1.42
N TYR A 191 -5.93 3.41 2.24
CA TYR A 191 -4.88 3.14 3.21
C TYR A 191 -5.28 3.66 4.58
N ALA A 192 -4.84 2.96 5.61
CA ALA A 192 -4.93 3.41 7.00
C ALA A 192 -3.63 3.09 7.72
N PRO A 193 -3.21 3.89 8.70
CA PRO A 193 -2.07 3.53 9.53
C PRO A 193 -2.39 2.29 10.37
N ILE A 194 -1.43 1.38 10.46
CA ILE A 194 -1.55 0.16 11.28
C ILE A 194 -1.50 0.54 12.77
N ARG A 195 -0.67 1.54 13.10
CA ARG A 195 -0.49 2.04 14.46
C ARG A 195 -1.09 3.41 14.62
N SER A 196 -1.72 3.64 15.76
CA SER A 196 -2.30 4.96 16.10
C SER A 196 -1.24 6.06 16.27
N ASP A 197 0.02 5.68 16.46
CA ASP A 197 1.14 6.61 16.65
C ASP A 197 1.69 7.16 15.33
N ASP A 198 1.36 6.51 14.20
CA ASP A 198 1.77 6.98 12.88
C ASP A 198 0.80 8.06 12.39
N VAL A 199 0.97 9.24 13.00
CA VAL A 199 0.13 10.39 12.71
C VAL A 199 0.44 10.92 11.31
N PRO A 200 -0.57 11.09 10.44
CA PRO A 200 -0.38 11.70 9.14
C PRO A 200 0.15 13.12 9.29
N ILE A 201 1.23 13.42 8.60
CA ILE A 201 1.85 14.76 8.62
C ILE A 201 1.24 15.57 7.50
N PRO A 202 0.52 16.67 7.78
CA PRO A 202 0.04 17.56 6.75
C PRO A 202 1.24 18.11 5.97
N SER A 203 1.26 17.92 4.66
CA SER A 203 2.38 18.38 3.84
C SER A 203 1.92 19.50 2.92
N ARG A 204 2.63 20.64 2.97
CA ARG A 204 2.48 21.73 2.03
C ARG A 204 3.38 21.59 0.79
N GLU A 205 4.27 20.61 0.81
CA GLU A 205 5.22 20.33 -0.26
C GLU A 205 4.64 19.40 -1.34
N ILE A 206 3.43 18.89 -1.11
CA ILE A 206 2.76 18.01 -2.07
C ILE A 206 2.11 18.90 -3.13
N LEU A 207 2.61 18.80 -4.35
CA LEU A 207 2.05 19.50 -5.50
C LEU A 207 0.88 18.70 -6.07
N VAL A 208 -0.22 19.40 -6.30
CA VAL A 208 -1.44 18.85 -6.90
C VAL A 208 -1.49 19.26 -8.38
N ARG A 209 -1.79 18.33 -9.24
CA ARG A 209 -2.03 18.59 -10.68
C ARG A 209 -3.46 18.26 -11.02
N GLN A 210 -4.15 19.22 -11.63
CA GLN A 210 -5.51 19.07 -12.12
C GLN A 210 -5.52 18.55 -13.57
N GLY A 211 -6.55 17.80 -13.93
CA GLY A 211 -6.71 17.23 -15.25
C GLY A 211 -5.83 16.01 -15.54
N ILE A 212 -5.22 15.45 -14.52
CA ILE A 212 -4.24 14.36 -14.63
C ILE A 212 -4.58 13.27 -13.61
N LEU A 213 -4.37 12.01 -13.97
CA LEU A 213 -4.49 10.87 -13.08
C LEU A 213 -3.16 10.11 -12.96
N GLU A 214 -2.84 9.69 -11.76
CA GLU A 214 -1.77 8.73 -11.52
C GLU A 214 -2.30 7.32 -11.81
N GLN A 215 -1.67 6.62 -12.74
CA GLN A 215 -1.97 5.22 -13.04
C GLN A 215 -1.29 4.29 -12.04
N SER A 216 -1.71 3.02 -12.02
CA SER A 216 -1.02 1.97 -11.29
C SER A 216 0.48 1.95 -11.64
N ASN A 217 1.33 1.68 -10.65
CA ASN A 217 2.77 1.47 -10.87
C ASN A 217 3.11 0.00 -11.19
N VAL A 218 2.11 -0.85 -11.35
CA VAL A 218 2.27 -2.26 -11.73
C VAL A 218 2.77 -2.38 -13.17
N ASN A 219 3.87 -3.11 -13.36
CA ASN A 219 4.34 -3.48 -14.67
C ASN A 219 3.82 -4.87 -15.05
N THR A 220 2.79 -4.91 -15.89
CA THR A 220 2.11 -6.16 -16.28
C THR A 220 3.03 -7.18 -16.92
N VAL A 221 4.01 -6.75 -17.73
CA VAL A 221 4.97 -7.64 -18.39
C VAL A 221 5.90 -8.28 -17.36
N LEU A 222 6.35 -7.50 -16.39
CA LEU A 222 7.21 -7.98 -15.32
C LEU A 222 6.45 -8.96 -14.41
N GLU A 223 5.19 -8.63 -14.06
CA GLU A 223 4.35 -9.49 -13.23
C GLU A 223 4.07 -10.86 -13.89
N MET A 224 3.87 -10.89 -15.20
CA MET A 224 3.67 -12.16 -15.93
C MET A 224 4.94 -13.03 -16.03
N SER A 225 6.10 -12.46 -15.77
CA SER A 225 7.38 -13.18 -15.83
C SER A 225 7.89 -13.66 -14.47
N ARG A 226 7.22 -13.30 -13.41
CA ARG A 226 7.54 -13.69 -12.02
C ARG A 226 6.95 -15.04 -11.63
#